data_5b619234b71afc36a2ed25645f14b32b
#
_entry.id   5b619234b71afc36a2ed25645f14b32b
#
_cell.length_a   1.000
_cell.length_b   1.000
_cell.length_c   1.000
_cell.angle_alpha   90.00
_cell.angle_beta   90.00
_cell.angle_gamma   90.00
#
_symmetry.space_group_name_H-M   'P 1'
#
loop_
_entity.id
_entity.type
_entity.pdbx_description
1 polymer ?
#
loop_
_entity_poly.entity_id
_entity_poly.type
_entity_poly.pdbx_seq_one_letter_code
_entity_poly.pdbx_strand_id
1 'polypeptide(L)'
;IAVNTATKTISDDWHIPSLLYAGRLTYMPKGVMPSTQGNPNRLKENKILLGISASMNVESENESTNDFRAGAEFALLKNRLYLAGEMYYMHVGFTDRQKISEDFNYLGGYVQGGYFVIPRLQAAVRYDFFNRNGMDEDGLLNMPAVGMNYFFKGCNLKLQAMYQYIGRTGHATELDRDNDDLGLAMHSGTILLQYTF
;
A
#
# COMPACT_ATOMS: atom_id res chain seq x y z
N ILE A 1 19.36 -2.76 -7.02
CA ILE A 1 18.84 -2.21 -8.28
C ILE A 1 18.40 -3.39 -9.13
N ALA A 2 17.11 -3.43 -9.46
CA ALA A 2 16.56 -4.42 -10.36
C ALA A 2 16.13 -3.73 -11.67
N VAL A 3 16.54 -4.30 -12.79
CA VAL A 3 16.10 -3.86 -14.12
C VAL A 3 15.30 -5.01 -14.72
N ASN A 4 14.03 -4.80 -14.96
CA ASN A 4 13.17 -5.77 -15.63
C ASN A 4 12.84 -5.26 -17.03
N THR A 5 13.09 -6.09 -18.04
CA THR A 5 12.65 -5.85 -19.41
C THR A 5 11.35 -6.62 -19.65
N ALA A 6 10.26 -5.92 -19.93
CA ALA A 6 9.01 -6.55 -20.39
C ALA A 6 9.02 -6.58 -21.92
N THR A 7 9.09 -7.77 -22.51
CA THR A 7 8.94 -7.96 -23.94
C THR A 7 7.48 -8.17 -24.31
N LYS A 8 6.92 -7.27 -25.09
CA LYS A 8 5.62 -7.48 -25.75
C LYS A 8 5.83 -8.38 -26.97
N THR A 9 4.88 -9.27 -27.23
CA THR A 9 4.90 -10.27 -28.29
C THR A 9 5.20 -9.64 -29.65
N ILE A 10 6.13 -10.24 -30.39
CA ILE A 10 6.67 -9.84 -31.67
C ILE A 10 5.57 -9.85 -32.74
N SER A 11 5.15 -8.68 -33.18
CA SER A 11 4.64 -8.42 -34.53
C SER A 11 5.77 -7.71 -35.29
N ASP A 12 5.89 -7.94 -36.59
CA ASP A 12 7.05 -7.69 -37.48
C ASP A 12 7.69 -6.28 -37.51
N ASP A 13 7.36 -5.39 -36.57
CA ASP A 13 8.01 -4.09 -36.38
C ASP A 13 8.99 -4.16 -35.21
N TRP A 14 10.20 -3.67 -35.41
CA TRP A 14 11.24 -3.54 -34.40
C TRP A 14 10.85 -2.53 -33.33
N HIS A 15 10.16 -3.01 -32.29
CA HIS A 15 9.78 -2.17 -31.14
C HIS A 15 10.94 -2.10 -30.14
N ILE A 16 11.28 -0.90 -29.71
CA ILE A 16 12.22 -0.70 -28.60
C ILE A 16 11.52 -1.23 -27.34
N PRO A 17 12.12 -2.21 -26.63
CA PRO A 17 11.48 -2.74 -25.41
C PRO A 17 11.32 -1.63 -24.38
N SER A 18 10.14 -1.56 -23.75
CA SER A 18 9.92 -0.69 -22.61
C SER A 18 10.80 -1.11 -21.44
N LEU A 19 11.46 -0.14 -20.81
CA LEU A 19 12.38 -0.40 -19.71
C LEU A 19 11.76 0.07 -18.39
N LEU A 20 11.69 -0.85 -17.42
CA LEU A 20 11.35 -0.55 -16.03
C LEU A 20 12.63 -0.40 -15.21
N TYR A 21 12.87 0.79 -14.70
CA TYR A 21 13.90 1.07 -13.70
C TYR A 21 13.29 1.03 -12.33
N ALA A 22 13.87 0.28 -11.39
CA ALA A 22 13.40 0.22 -10.03
C ALA A 22 14.55 0.15 -9.03
N GLY A 23 14.38 0.84 -7.90
CA GLY A 23 15.35 0.83 -6.83
C GLY A 23 14.67 0.96 -5.47
N ARG A 24 15.26 0.33 -4.45
CA ARG A 24 14.83 0.43 -3.05
C ARG A 24 16.05 0.50 -2.15
N LEU A 25 16.00 1.40 -1.18
CA LEU A 25 16.99 1.53 -0.13
C LEU A 25 16.31 1.34 1.23
N THR A 26 16.86 0.48 2.06
CA THR A 26 16.37 0.25 3.43
C THR A 26 17.48 0.46 4.44
N TYR A 27 17.14 1.06 5.56
CA TYR A 27 18.02 1.31 6.68
C TYR A 27 17.48 0.66 7.95
N MET A 28 18.25 -0.25 8.53
CA MET A 28 17.88 -1.02 9.72
C MET A 28 18.97 -0.91 10.80
N PRO A 29 19.04 0.21 11.55
CA PRO A 29 20.14 0.50 12.48
C PRO A 29 20.27 -0.49 13.64
N LYS A 30 19.20 -1.26 13.92
CA LYS A 30 19.16 -2.24 15.01
C LYS A 30 19.03 -3.69 14.51
N GLY A 31 19.63 -3.98 13.35
CA GLY A 31 19.58 -5.29 12.71
C GLY A 31 18.27 -5.56 11.97
N VAL A 32 18.22 -6.70 11.29
CA VAL A 32 17.13 -7.06 10.39
C VAL A 32 15.77 -7.06 11.10
N MET A 33 14.79 -6.38 10.48
CA MET A 33 13.40 -6.41 10.91
C MET A 33 12.80 -7.78 10.55
N PRO A 34 12.19 -8.48 11.51
CA PRO A 34 11.50 -9.73 11.19
C PRO A 34 10.30 -9.45 10.27
N SER A 35 10.04 -10.34 9.32
CA SER A 35 8.94 -10.24 8.35
C SER A 35 7.54 -10.43 8.96
N THR A 36 7.44 -10.47 10.28
CA THR A 36 6.19 -10.72 11.01
C THR A 36 5.45 -9.42 11.32
N GLN A 37 4.15 -9.40 11.13
CA GLN A 37 3.27 -8.29 11.50
C GLN A 37 3.03 -8.26 13.03
N GLY A 38 4.06 -7.95 13.78
CA GLY A 38 4.02 -7.93 15.24
C GLY A 38 5.22 -8.59 15.89
N ASN A 39 5.18 -8.74 17.18
CA ASN A 39 6.24 -9.41 17.96
C ASN A 39 5.68 -10.58 18.80
N PRO A 40 5.13 -11.63 18.18
CA PRO A 40 4.57 -12.77 18.92
C PRO A 40 5.64 -13.53 19.71
N ASN A 41 6.89 -13.47 19.26
CA ASN A 41 8.04 -14.11 19.91
C ASN A 41 8.67 -13.23 21.01
N ARG A 42 8.11 -12.03 21.25
CA ARG A 42 8.56 -11.09 22.29
C ARG A 42 10.06 -10.81 22.25
N LEU A 43 10.56 -10.48 21.08
CA LEU A 43 11.94 -10.01 20.96
C LEU A 43 12.16 -8.86 21.93
N LYS A 44 13.16 -8.97 22.76
CA LYS A 44 13.52 -7.94 23.76
C LYS A 44 14.16 -6.71 23.10
N GLU A 45 14.72 -6.90 21.92
CA GLU A 45 15.38 -5.84 21.17
C GLU A 45 14.38 -5.01 20.39
N ASN A 46 14.57 -3.70 20.46
CA ASN A 46 13.84 -2.79 19.57
C ASN A 46 14.40 -2.92 18.15
N LYS A 47 13.50 -2.99 17.16
CA LYS A 47 13.87 -3.00 15.75
C LYS A 47 13.26 -1.79 15.06
N ILE A 48 14.00 -1.19 14.15
CA ILE A 48 13.57 -0.04 13.35
C ILE A 48 13.93 -0.34 11.90
N LEU A 49 12.99 -0.06 11.01
CA LEU A 49 13.19 -0.08 9.56
C LEU A 49 12.72 1.27 9.02
N LEU A 50 13.52 1.86 8.17
CA LEU A 50 13.17 2.99 7.31
C LEU A 50 13.50 2.59 5.88
N GLY A 51 12.65 2.92 4.93
CA GLY A 51 12.88 2.60 3.54
C GLY A 51 12.32 3.66 2.60
N ILE A 52 12.96 3.76 1.44
CA ILE A 52 12.50 4.54 0.30
C ILE A 52 12.62 3.68 -0.95
N SER A 53 11.71 3.87 -1.89
CA SER A 53 11.72 3.20 -3.18
C SER A 53 11.30 4.14 -4.29
N ALA A 54 11.81 3.88 -5.48
CA ALA A 54 11.33 4.56 -6.68
C ALA A 54 11.36 3.59 -7.87
N SER A 55 10.44 3.78 -8.80
CA SER A 55 10.46 3.10 -10.07
C SER A 55 9.97 4.03 -11.17
N MET A 56 10.49 3.82 -12.38
CA MET A 56 10.12 4.56 -13.57
C MET A 56 9.99 3.57 -14.73
N ASN A 57 8.84 3.60 -15.36
CA ASN A 57 8.60 2.89 -16.62
C ASN A 57 8.62 3.90 -17.76
N VAL A 58 9.45 3.62 -18.78
CA VAL A 58 9.58 4.45 -19.97
C VAL A 58 9.14 3.63 -21.17
N GLU A 59 8.02 3.98 -21.74
CA GLU A 59 7.53 3.36 -22.97
C GLU A 59 7.79 4.31 -24.16
N SER A 60 8.15 3.75 -25.30
CA SER A 60 8.56 4.52 -26.47
C SER A 60 7.49 4.64 -27.56
N GLU A 61 6.35 3.98 -27.40
CA GLU A 61 5.27 3.95 -28.40
C GLU A 61 4.17 4.99 -28.16
N ASN A 62 3.49 5.38 -29.26
CA ASN A 62 2.52 6.50 -29.27
C ASN A 62 1.27 6.34 -28.41
N GLU A 63 1.02 5.18 -27.81
CA GLU A 63 -0.10 4.92 -26.92
C GLU A 63 0.35 4.63 -25.49
N SER A 64 1.61 4.88 -25.19
CA SER A 64 2.26 4.44 -23.98
C SER A 64 2.13 5.42 -22.83
N THR A 65 2.19 4.88 -21.64
CA THR A 65 2.21 5.64 -20.39
C THR A 65 3.62 5.71 -19.82
N ASN A 66 4.04 6.90 -19.44
CA ASN A 66 5.25 7.07 -18.64
C ASN A 66 4.87 7.12 -17.17
N ASP A 67 5.23 6.08 -16.43
CA ASP A 67 4.91 5.95 -15.01
C ASP A 67 6.11 6.28 -14.15
N PHE A 68 5.94 7.17 -13.20
CA PHE A 68 6.87 7.36 -12.10
C PHE A 68 6.19 6.96 -10.79
N ARG A 69 6.86 6.18 -9.96
CA ARG A 69 6.38 5.76 -8.64
C ARG A 69 7.44 6.01 -7.60
N ALA A 70 7.03 6.51 -6.46
CA ALA A 70 7.89 6.69 -5.30
C ALA A 70 7.18 6.13 -4.05
N GLY A 71 7.95 5.61 -3.13
CA GLY A 71 7.44 5.08 -1.88
C GLY A 71 8.35 5.37 -0.70
N ALA A 72 7.76 5.53 0.47
CA ALA A 72 8.45 5.60 1.74
C ALA A 72 7.81 4.64 2.72
N GLU A 73 8.60 3.99 3.55
CA GLU A 73 8.14 3.02 4.53
C GLU A 73 8.86 3.18 5.86
N PHE A 74 8.17 2.84 6.93
CA PHE A 74 8.78 2.68 8.23
C PHE A 74 8.17 1.50 8.98
N ALA A 75 8.96 0.89 9.87
CA ALA A 75 8.45 -0.05 10.84
C ALA A 75 9.23 0.06 12.15
N LEU A 76 8.52 -0.08 13.26
CA LEU A 76 9.04 -0.10 14.62
C LEU A 76 8.51 -1.32 15.33
N LEU A 77 9.42 -2.08 15.93
CA LEU A 77 9.11 -3.14 16.85
C LEU A 77 9.72 -2.81 18.21
N LYS A 78 8.89 -2.65 19.22
CA LYS A 78 9.35 -2.34 20.57
C LYS A 78 8.53 -3.11 21.60
N ASN A 79 9.14 -4.15 22.19
CA ASN A 79 8.49 -4.96 23.22
C ASN A 79 7.14 -5.53 22.75
N ARG A 80 6.02 -5.01 23.24
CA ARG A 80 4.64 -5.42 22.88
C ARG A 80 4.04 -4.62 21.73
N LEU A 81 4.70 -3.54 21.31
CA LEU A 81 4.23 -2.61 20.30
C LEU A 81 4.87 -2.95 18.95
N TYR A 82 4.02 -3.00 17.94
CA TYR A 82 4.39 -2.95 16.54
C TYR A 82 3.73 -1.74 15.88
N LEU A 83 4.49 -0.97 15.12
CA LEU A 83 4.01 0.15 14.35
C LEU A 83 4.64 0.07 12.96
N ALA A 84 3.86 0.25 11.91
CA ALA A 84 4.35 0.33 10.54
C ALA A 84 3.49 1.26 9.71
N GLY A 85 4.08 1.81 8.66
CA GLY A 85 3.37 2.61 7.69
C GLY A 85 4.13 2.68 6.39
N GLU A 86 3.37 2.88 5.34
CA GLU A 86 3.87 3.04 3.98
C GLU A 86 3.09 4.14 3.27
N MET A 87 3.77 4.89 2.44
CA MET A 87 3.17 5.90 1.59
C MET A 87 3.67 5.72 0.17
N TYR A 88 2.78 5.82 -0.80
CA TYR A 88 3.07 5.65 -2.21
C TYR A 88 2.53 6.82 -3.01
N TYR A 89 3.35 7.31 -3.90
CA TYR A 89 2.97 8.27 -4.93
C TYR A 89 3.16 7.63 -6.30
N MET A 90 2.22 7.86 -7.21
CA MET A 90 2.32 7.44 -8.60
C MET A 90 1.87 8.59 -9.51
N HIS A 91 2.69 8.89 -10.49
CA HIS A 91 2.38 9.78 -11.60
C HIS A 91 2.30 8.94 -12.88
N VAL A 92 1.20 9.08 -13.59
CA VAL A 92 0.98 8.44 -14.89
C VAL A 92 0.81 9.52 -15.94
N GLY A 93 1.84 9.66 -16.79
CA GLY A 93 1.83 10.60 -17.91
C GLY A 93 1.47 9.90 -19.21
N PHE A 94 0.60 10.49 -20.01
CA PHE A 94 0.18 9.96 -21.30
C PHE A 94 0.92 10.66 -22.43
N THR A 95 1.45 9.87 -23.36
CA THR A 95 2.18 10.40 -24.52
C THR A 95 1.22 10.87 -25.62
N ASP A 96 0.08 10.20 -25.78
CA ASP A 96 -0.97 10.59 -26.75
C ASP A 96 -1.98 11.55 -26.13
N ARG A 97 -1.66 12.84 -26.18
CA ARG A 97 -2.50 13.93 -25.69
C ARG A 97 -3.80 14.13 -26.51
N GLN A 98 -3.96 13.48 -27.64
CA GLN A 98 -5.19 13.60 -28.43
C GLN A 98 -6.32 12.74 -27.84
N LYS A 99 -5.97 11.65 -27.17
CA LYS A 99 -6.94 10.74 -26.55
C LYS A 99 -7.17 11.03 -25.08
N ILE A 100 -6.12 11.49 -24.36
CA ILE A 100 -6.18 11.75 -22.92
C ILE A 100 -5.49 13.08 -22.65
N SER A 101 -6.26 14.04 -22.16
CA SER A 101 -5.82 15.44 -22.00
C SER A 101 -5.02 15.66 -20.71
N GLU A 102 -5.11 14.77 -19.72
CA GLU A 102 -4.60 14.97 -18.38
C GLU A 102 -3.76 13.81 -17.90
N ASP A 103 -2.68 14.14 -17.18
CA ASP A 103 -1.88 13.18 -16.44
C ASP A 103 -2.59 12.84 -15.12
N PHE A 104 -2.42 11.63 -14.63
CA PHE A 104 -3.00 11.22 -13.36
C PHE A 104 -1.96 11.15 -12.27
N ASN A 105 -2.34 11.65 -11.11
CA ASN A 105 -1.55 11.58 -9.90
C ASN A 105 -2.31 10.78 -8.84
N TYR A 106 -1.62 9.87 -8.19
CA TYR A 106 -2.20 9.03 -7.14
C TYR A 106 -1.33 9.14 -5.90
N LEU A 107 -1.97 9.31 -4.76
CA LEU A 107 -1.32 9.26 -3.46
C LEU A 107 -2.09 8.30 -2.57
N GLY A 108 -1.39 7.35 -2.00
CA GLY A 108 -1.98 6.39 -1.08
C GLY A 108 -1.01 5.95 -0.02
N GLY A 109 -1.54 5.41 1.06
CA GLY A 109 -0.69 4.91 2.12
C GLY A 109 -1.49 4.34 3.28
N TYR A 110 -0.76 3.83 4.24
CA TYR A 110 -1.35 3.36 5.48
C TYR A 110 -0.42 3.58 6.68
N VAL A 111 -1.04 3.62 7.84
CA VAL A 111 -0.36 3.46 9.13
C VAL A 111 -1.11 2.39 9.91
N GLN A 112 -0.37 1.47 10.53
CA GLN A 112 -0.93 0.42 11.37
C GLN A 112 -0.16 0.28 12.66
N GLY A 113 -0.89 -0.05 13.73
CA GLY A 113 -0.32 -0.35 15.03
C GLY A 113 -0.92 -1.61 15.61
N GLY A 114 -0.10 -2.36 16.34
CA GLY A 114 -0.55 -3.54 17.06
C GLY A 114 0.09 -3.60 18.45
N TYR A 115 -0.71 -3.88 19.47
CA TYR A 115 -0.26 -4.00 20.85
C TYR A 115 -0.72 -5.32 21.46
N PHE A 116 0.22 -6.08 22.01
CA PHE A 116 -0.08 -7.32 22.72
C PHE A 116 -0.66 -7.03 24.11
N VAL A 117 -1.98 -7.13 24.23
CA VAL A 117 -2.70 -6.98 25.50
C VAL A 117 -2.33 -8.10 26.47
N ILE A 118 -2.35 -9.33 25.96
CA ILE A 118 -1.83 -10.52 26.64
C ILE A 118 -0.89 -11.28 25.71
N PRO A 119 -0.14 -12.30 26.19
CA PRO A 119 0.89 -12.97 25.39
C PRO A 119 0.51 -13.46 24.00
N ARG A 120 -0.76 -13.78 23.81
CA ARG A 120 -1.27 -14.37 22.56
C ARG A 120 -2.31 -13.53 21.84
N LEU A 121 -2.76 -12.43 22.47
CA LEU A 121 -3.78 -11.56 21.91
C LEU A 121 -3.21 -10.18 21.63
N GLN A 122 -3.26 -9.77 20.37
CA GLN A 122 -2.87 -8.46 19.91
C GLN A 122 -4.13 -7.69 19.49
N ALA A 123 -4.33 -6.51 20.04
CA ALA A 123 -5.23 -5.52 19.47
C ALA A 123 -4.50 -4.76 18.36
N ALA A 124 -5.18 -4.47 17.27
CA ALA A 124 -4.62 -3.81 16.10
C ALA A 124 -5.53 -2.69 15.62
N VAL A 125 -4.93 -1.62 15.14
CA VAL A 125 -5.59 -0.53 14.45
C VAL A 125 -4.86 -0.25 13.15
N ARG A 126 -5.60 0.16 12.13
CA ARG A 126 -5.04 0.52 10.83
C ARG A 126 -5.85 1.65 10.24
N TYR A 127 -5.17 2.56 9.58
CA TYR A 127 -5.79 3.60 8.79
C TYR A 127 -5.12 3.59 7.43
N ASP A 128 -5.92 3.35 6.39
CA ASP A 128 -5.51 3.46 5.01
C ASP A 128 -6.17 4.70 4.41
N PHE A 129 -5.47 5.33 3.47
CA PHE A 129 -6.01 6.39 2.65
C PHE A 129 -5.58 6.21 1.21
N PHE A 130 -6.43 6.66 0.30
CA PHE A 130 -6.11 6.69 -1.12
C PHE A 130 -6.76 7.90 -1.78
N ASN A 131 -5.95 8.71 -2.47
CA ASN A 131 -6.40 9.86 -3.22
C ASN A 131 -6.05 9.68 -4.69
N ARG A 132 -7.07 9.77 -5.55
CA ARG A 132 -6.93 9.55 -6.98
C ARG A 132 -6.35 10.76 -7.72
N ASN A 133 -6.50 11.96 -7.20
CA ASN A 133 -6.07 13.21 -7.85
C ASN A 133 -4.87 13.86 -7.16
N GLY A 134 -4.08 13.08 -6.43
CA GLY A 134 -2.81 13.49 -5.86
C GLY A 134 -2.87 14.37 -4.62
N MET A 135 -3.69 15.41 -4.58
CA MET A 135 -3.84 16.30 -3.42
C MET A 135 -5.19 17.02 -3.37
N ASP A 136 -6.09 16.76 -4.31
CA ASP A 136 -7.43 17.33 -4.25
C ASP A 136 -8.25 16.66 -3.16
N GLU A 137 -9.03 17.44 -2.42
CA GLU A 137 -9.91 16.94 -1.38
C GLU A 137 -11.03 16.04 -1.95
N ASP A 138 -11.31 16.19 -3.24
CA ASP A 138 -12.30 15.40 -3.95
C ASP A 138 -11.76 14.02 -4.32
N GLY A 139 -12.37 13.00 -3.73
CA GLY A 139 -12.02 11.60 -4.02
C GLY A 139 -11.08 10.92 -3.05
N LEU A 140 -10.83 11.52 -1.89
CA LEU A 140 -10.08 10.87 -0.82
C LEU A 140 -10.89 9.73 -0.21
N LEU A 141 -10.38 8.51 -0.34
CA LEU A 141 -10.89 7.34 0.38
C LEU A 141 -10.20 7.24 1.73
N ASN A 142 -11.01 7.10 2.77
CA ASN A 142 -10.57 6.92 4.15
C ASN A 142 -11.05 5.55 4.64
N MET A 143 -10.13 4.74 5.14
CA MET A 143 -10.40 3.34 5.47
C MET A 143 -9.84 2.99 6.86
N PRO A 144 -10.43 3.53 7.95
CA PRO A 144 -10.07 3.10 9.29
C PRO A 144 -10.49 1.65 9.54
N ALA A 145 -9.63 0.89 10.22
CA ALA A 145 -9.87 -0.47 10.60
C ALA A 145 -9.42 -0.75 12.04
N VAL A 146 -10.13 -1.63 12.70
CA VAL A 146 -9.77 -2.16 14.02
C VAL A 146 -9.82 -3.68 13.97
N GLY A 147 -8.97 -4.34 14.72
CA GLY A 147 -8.94 -5.79 14.69
C GLY A 147 -8.25 -6.41 15.90
N MET A 148 -8.30 -7.72 15.93
CA MET A 148 -7.63 -8.56 16.92
C MET A 148 -6.97 -9.74 16.23
N ASN A 149 -5.76 -10.09 16.70
CA ASN A 149 -5.02 -11.26 16.27
C ASN A 149 -4.77 -12.17 17.47
N TYR A 150 -5.21 -13.42 17.36
CA TYR A 150 -4.92 -14.43 18.37
C TYR A 150 -3.91 -15.45 17.85
N PHE A 151 -2.77 -15.55 18.50
CA PHE A 151 -1.64 -16.42 18.10
C PHE A 151 -1.68 -17.72 18.90
N PHE A 152 -2.09 -18.82 18.28
CA PHE A 152 -2.11 -20.15 18.92
C PHE A 152 -0.70 -20.73 19.05
N LYS A 153 0.11 -20.63 17.97
CA LYS A 153 1.47 -21.17 17.92
C LYS A 153 2.40 -20.19 17.18
N GLY A 154 2.79 -19.12 17.88
CA GLY A 154 3.59 -18.05 17.26
C GLY A 154 2.93 -17.51 15.99
N CYS A 155 3.70 -17.30 14.93
CA CYS A 155 3.17 -16.87 13.64
C CYS A 155 2.61 -18.01 12.79
N ASN A 156 2.80 -19.28 13.19
CA ASN A 156 2.44 -20.45 12.37
C ASN A 156 0.94 -20.71 12.37
N LEU A 157 0.25 -20.40 13.46
CA LEU A 157 -1.20 -20.54 13.52
C LEU A 157 -1.79 -19.33 14.23
N LYS A 158 -2.57 -18.53 13.50
CA LYS A 158 -3.25 -17.37 14.06
C LYS A 158 -4.66 -17.21 13.52
N LEU A 159 -5.54 -16.71 14.37
CA LEU A 159 -6.87 -16.23 14.03
C LEU A 159 -6.87 -14.72 14.04
N GLN A 160 -7.41 -14.12 13.00
CA GLN A 160 -7.53 -12.67 12.86
C GLN A 160 -9.00 -12.31 12.67
N ALA A 161 -9.45 -11.28 13.36
CA ALA A 161 -10.75 -10.66 13.14
C ALA A 161 -10.52 -9.16 12.91
N MET A 162 -11.15 -8.61 11.89
CA MET A 162 -11.01 -7.21 11.51
C MET A 162 -12.36 -6.65 11.11
N TYR A 163 -12.62 -5.42 11.53
CA TYR A 163 -13.69 -4.58 11.02
C TYR A 163 -13.08 -3.34 10.37
N GLN A 164 -13.55 -3.00 9.18
CA GLN A 164 -13.10 -1.86 8.40
C GLN A 164 -14.29 -1.04 7.94
N TYR A 165 -14.17 0.26 8.05
CA TYR A 165 -15.04 1.24 7.41
C TYR A 165 -14.33 1.80 6.19
N ILE A 166 -15.05 1.97 5.09
CA ILE A 166 -14.56 2.62 3.87
C ILE A 166 -15.49 3.79 3.60
N GLY A 167 -14.97 4.99 3.67
CA GLY A 167 -15.70 6.22 3.40
C GLY A 167 -14.99 7.10 2.39
N ARG A 168 -15.72 7.79 1.57
CA ARG A 168 -15.22 8.82 0.66
C ARG A 168 -15.48 10.20 1.26
N THR A 169 -14.47 11.06 1.28
CA THR A 169 -14.61 12.49 1.57
C THR A 169 -14.40 13.28 0.29
N GLY A 170 -15.14 14.36 0.14
CA GLY A 170 -15.10 15.22 -1.05
C GLY A 170 -16.44 15.18 -1.81
N HIS A 171 -16.63 16.18 -2.67
CA HIS A 171 -17.81 16.27 -3.53
C HIS A 171 -17.70 15.21 -4.64
N ALA A 172 -18.81 14.58 -4.95
CA ALA A 172 -18.92 13.76 -6.15
C ALA A 172 -18.59 14.64 -7.38
N THR A 173 -17.77 14.10 -8.29
CA THR A 173 -17.56 14.74 -9.59
C THR A 173 -18.90 14.94 -10.30
N GLU A 174 -19.00 15.88 -11.25
CA GLU A 174 -20.26 16.17 -11.99
C GLU A 174 -20.93 14.92 -12.58
N LEU A 175 -20.15 13.88 -12.88
CA LEU A 175 -20.66 12.57 -13.33
C LEU A 175 -21.45 11.79 -12.26
N ASP A 176 -21.23 12.06 -10.98
CA ASP A 176 -21.94 11.43 -9.87
C ASP A 176 -23.16 12.25 -9.40
N ARG A 177 -23.37 13.46 -9.94
CA ARG A 177 -24.48 14.34 -9.54
C ARG A 177 -25.85 13.78 -9.83
N ASP A 178 -25.99 12.95 -10.86
CA ASP A 178 -27.26 12.29 -11.18
C ASP A 178 -27.58 11.09 -10.26
N ASN A 179 -26.62 10.66 -9.43
CA ASN A 179 -26.78 9.62 -8.41
C ASN A 179 -26.48 10.20 -7.01
N ASP A 180 -27.28 11.12 -6.56
CA ASP A 180 -27.13 11.89 -5.31
C ASP A 180 -27.08 11.04 -4.01
N ASP A 181 -27.15 9.71 -4.09
CA ASP A 181 -27.27 8.80 -2.94
C ASP A 181 -26.07 7.84 -2.75
N LEU A 182 -25.02 7.94 -3.52
CA LEU A 182 -23.84 7.09 -3.33
C LEU A 182 -22.73 7.77 -2.52
N GLY A 183 -23.07 8.28 -1.37
CA GLY A 183 -22.12 8.36 -0.26
C GLY A 183 -21.68 6.94 0.09
N LEU A 184 -20.68 6.41 -0.63
CA LEU A 184 -20.19 5.04 -0.45
C LEU A 184 -19.54 4.90 0.94
N ALA A 185 -20.37 4.68 1.94
CA ALA A 185 -19.93 4.16 3.22
C ALA A 185 -20.09 2.64 3.16
N MET A 186 -19.00 1.94 3.13
CA MET A 186 -19.00 0.47 3.14
C MET A 186 -18.42 -0.04 4.45
N HIS A 187 -19.07 -1.04 5.02
CA HIS A 187 -18.63 -1.73 6.23
C HIS A 187 -18.20 -3.15 5.86
N SER A 188 -17.02 -3.55 6.29
CA SER A 188 -16.50 -4.89 6.04
C SER A 188 -16.06 -5.55 7.33
N GLY A 189 -16.51 -6.79 7.54
CA GLY A 189 -16.02 -7.66 8.61
C GLY A 189 -15.29 -8.86 8.02
N THR A 190 -14.07 -9.14 8.48
CA THR A 190 -13.25 -10.26 8.00
C THR A 190 -12.78 -11.10 9.16
N ILE A 191 -12.92 -12.42 9.01
CA ILE A 191 -12.31 -13.41 9.91
C ILE A 191 -11.40 -14.30 9.07
N LEU A 192 -10.14 -14.44 9.46
CA LEU A 192 -9.15 -15.22 8.76
C LEU A 192 -8.42 -16.15 9.73
N LEU A 193 -8.38 -17.44 9.40
CA LEU A 193 -7.50 -18.42 10.03
C LEU A 193 -6.28 -18.63 9.12
N GLN A 194 -5.11 -18.29 9.61
CA GLN A 194 -3.86 -18.46 8.88
C GLN A 194 -3.03 -19.56 9.50
N TYR A 195 -2.59 -20.50 8.66
CA TYR A 195 -1.64 -21.54 9.00
C TYR A 195 -0.42 -21.47 8.07
N THR A 196 0.78 -21.53 8.66
CA THR A 196 2.06 -21.53 7.94
C THR A 196 2.87 -22.73 8.45
N PHE A 197 3.32 -23.61 7.55
CA PHE A 197 4.16 -24.78 7.83
C PHE A 197 5.62 -24.55 7.46
#